data_80cda0cdb69782890461090af12c40be
#
_entry.id   80cda0cdb69782890461090af12c40be
#
_cell.length_a   1.000
_cell.length_b   1.000
_cell.length_c   1.000
_cell.angle_alpha   90.00
_cell.angle_beta   90.00
_cell.angle_gamma   90.00
#
_symmetry.space_group_name_H-M   'P 1'
#
loop_
_entity.id
_entity.type
_entity.pdbx_description
1 polymer ?
#
loop_
_entity_poly.entity_id
_entity_poly.type
_entity_poly.pdbx_seq_one_letter_code
_entity_poly.pdbx_strand_id
1 'polypeptide(L)'
;AASSFTTTNSRAENDEMMQMRDYITGYAQNFLGLKYRYAGVTPATGFDCSGFTSYILKEFDVKVSPSSARQSVQGMKIALDEVIAGDLVFFGRRGHIQHVAMVVERTAEGIFCVHSTCSRGIIVENISKSKYWKPKIMFARDVITQQMFK
;
A
#
# COMPACT_ATOMS: atom_id res chain seq x y z
N ALA A 1 1.52 -5.36 -34.80
CA ALA A 1 1.78 -4.50 -33.85
C ALA A 1 0.92 -4.54 -32.59
N ALA A 2 0.54 -5.71 -32.19
CA ALA A 2 -0.24 -5.89 -30.96
C ALA A 2 0.59 -5.74 -29.70
N SER A 3 1.83 -5.31 -29.84
CA SER A 3 2.78 -5.26 -28.74
C SER A 3 2.70 -3.98 -27.90
N SER A 4 1.73 -3.13 -28.19
CA SER A 4 1.61 -1.86 -27.50
C SER A 4 0.81 -1.91 -26.20
N PHE A 5 0.63 -3.09 -25.63
CA PHE A 5 -0.05 -3.20 -24.34
C PHE A 5 0.73 -2.48 -23.27
N THR A 6 0.04 -1.59 -22.58
CA THR A 6 0.64 -0.91 -21.46
C THR A 6 0.85 -1.91 -20.33
N THR A 7 1.97 -1.80 -19.62
CA THR A 7 2.25 -2.65 -18.48
C THR A 7 1.21 -2.49 -17.36
N THR A 8 0.58 -1.31 -17.25
CA THR A 8 -0.46 -1.06 -16.25
C THR A 8 -1.73 -1.87 -16.51
N ASN A 9 -2.16 -1.97 -17.78
CA ASN A 9 -3.32 -2.78 -18.12
C ASN A 9 -3.02 -4.26 -17.90
N SER A 10 -1.78 -4.72 -18.17
CA SER A 10 -1.37 -6.10 -17.92
C SER A 10 -1.50 -6.47 -16.45
N ARG A 11 -1.17 -5.54 -15.52
CA ARG A 11 -1.31 -5.79 -14.09
C ARG A 11 -2.75 -6.05 -13.72
N ALA A 12 -3.65 -5.16 -14.13
CA ALA A 12 -5.06 -5.21 -13.77
C ALA A 12 -5.79 -6.35 -14.44
N GLU A 13 -5.35 -6.76 -15.64
CA GLU A 13 -5.99 -7.80 -16.43
C GLU A 13 -5.51 -9.22 -16.07
N ASN A 14 -4.44 -9.36 -15.30
CA ASN A 14 -3.94 -10.67 -14.90
C ASN A 14 -4.76 -11.15 -13.69
N ASP A 15 -5.63 -12.14 -13.92
CA ASP A 15 -6.55 -12.65 -12.90
C ASP A 15 -5.82 -13.24 -11.69
N GLU A 16 -4.72 -13.98 -11.94
CA GLU A 16 -3.95 -14.56 -10.83
C GLU A 16 -3.30 -13.47 -9.97
N MET A 17 -2.75 -12.45 -10.62
CA MET A 17 -2.14 -11.32 -9.91
C MET A 17 -3.18 -10.57 -9.10
N MET A 18 -4.36 -10.31 -9.67
CA MET A 18 -5.42 -9.59 -8.95
C MET A 18 -5.96 -10.42 -7.79
N GLN A 19 -6.08 -11.73 -7.98
CA GLN A 19 -6.49 -12.62 -6.89
C GLN A 19 -5.48 -12.60 -5.73
N MET A 20 -4.20 -12.64 -6.06
CA MET A 20 -3.13 -12.54 -5.04
C MET A 20 -3.22 -11.20 -4.30
N ARG A 21 -3.42 -10.11 -5.03
CA ARG A 21 -3.53 -8.78 -4.45
C ARG A 21 -4.75 -8.66 -3.53
N ASP A 22 -5.86 -9.28 -3.90
CA ASP A 22 -7.06 -9.32 -3.07
C ASP A 22 -6.83 -10.13 -1.80
N TYR A 23 -6.09 -11.22 -1.87
CA TYR A 23 -5.70 -11.97 -0.68
C TYR A 23 -4.81 -11.14 0.25
N ILE A 24 -3.87 -10.40 -0.32
CA ILE A 24 -2.98 -9.53 0.46
C ILE A 24 -3.79 -8.47 1.22
N THR A 25 -4.68 -7.77 0.53
CA THR A 25 -5.49 -6.72 1.18
C THR A 25 -6.52 -7.30 2.13
N GLY A 26 -7.06 -8.48 1.84
CA GLY A 26 -7.95 -9.18 2.75
C GLY A 26 -7.25 -9.57 4.05
N TYR A 27 -6.04 -10.09 3.93
CA TYR A 27 -5.23 -10.42 5.09
C TYR A 27 -4.93 -9.17 5.94
N ALA A 28 -4.58 -8.07 5.28
CA ALA A 28 -4.33 -6.81 5.97
C ALA A 28 -5.52 -6.37 6.81
N GLN A 29 -6.73 -6.59 6.33
CA GLN A 29 -7.95 -6.17 7.01
C GLN A 29 -8.29 -7.04 8.22
N ASN A 30 -7.64 -8.18 8.39
CA ASN A 30 -7.79 -9.00 9.61
C ASN A 30 -7.21 -8.28 10.84
N PHE A 31 -6.41 -7.25 10.64
CA PHE A 31 -5.75 -6.52 11.72
C PHE A 31 -6.42 -5.18 12.04
N LEU A 32 -7.60 -4.92 11.47
CA LEU A 32 -8.35 -3.68 11.75
C LEU A 32 -8.55 -3.53 13.25
N GLY A 33 -8.30 -2.32 13.74
CA GLY A 33 -8.46 -2.00 15.17
C GLY A 33 -7.22 -2.17 16.00
N LEU A 34 -6.17 -2.83 15.51
CA LEU A 34 -4.93 -2.93 16.26
C LEU A 34 -4.33 -1.53 16.43
N LYS A 35 -3.80 -1.30 17.63
CA LYS A 35 -3.26 0.01 18.01
C LYS A 35 -1.93 0.27 17.31
N TYR A 36 -1.65 1.56 17.09
CA TYR A 36 -0.37 2.01 16.62
C TYR A 36 0.71 1.78 17.68
N ARG A 37 1.89 1.38 17.23
CA ARG A 37 3.07 1.27 18.07
C ARG A 37 4.27 1.85 17.33
N TYR A 38 4.91 2.87 17.89
CA TYR A 38 6.12 3.44 17.30
C TYR A 38 7.16 2.33 17.07
N ALA A 39 7.69 2.27 15.86
CA ALA A 39 8.63 1.23 15.42
C ALA A 39 8.08 -0.20 15.56
N GLY A 40 6.76 -0.36 15.72
CA GLY A 40 6.13 -1.67 15.85
C GLY A 40 6.10 -2.43 14.56
N VAL A 41 6.40 -3.74 14.63
CA VAL A 41 6.52 -4.61 13.45
C VAL A 41 5.80 -5.95 13.62
N THR A 42 5.04 -6.12 14.71
CA THR A 42 4.33 -7.38 15.00
C THR A 42 2.90 -7.13 15.49
N PRO A 43 1.98 -8.09 15.24
CA PRO A 43 0.61 -7.96 15.76
C PRO A 43 0.54 -7.91 17.29
N ALA A 44 1.47 -8.58 17.96
CA ALA A 44 1.45 -8.68 19.42
C ALA A 44 1.71 -7.32 20.10
N THR A 45 2.55 -6.49 19.49
CA THR A 45 2.92 -5.19 20.06
C THR A 45 2.21 -4.03 19.38
N GLY A 46 1.67 -4.23 18.17
CA GLY A 46 1.13 -3.19 17.32
C GLY A 46 2.12 -2.78 16.25
N PHE A 47 1.67 -1.95 15.31
CA PHE A 47 2.44 -1.59 14.14
C PHE A 47 2.57 -0.09 13.98
N ASP A 48 3.73 0.38 13.50
CA ASP A 48 3.77 1.68 12.82
C ASP A 48 3.32 1.48 11.36
N CYS A 49 3.31 2.54 10.56
CA CYS A 49 2.76 2.48 9.20
C CYS A 49 3.53 1.52 8.29
N SER A 50 4.84 1.62 8.28
CA SER A 50 5.69 0.78 7.41
C SER A 50 5.93 -0.61 8.00
N GLY A 51 5.89 -0.74 9.32
CA GLY A 51 5.93 -2.04 9.98
C GLY A 51 4.72 -2.89 9.59
N PHE A 52 3.55 -2.26 9.50
CA PHE A 52 2.33 -2.92 9.07
C PHE A 52 2.44 -3.39 7.62
N THR A 53 2.78 -2.50 6.69
CA THR A 53 2.87 -2.88 5.28
C THR A 53 3.91 -3.95 5.03
N SER A 54 5.08 -3.85 5.68
CA SER A 54 6.13 -4.86 5.50
C SER A 54 5.71 -6.23 6.05
N TYR A 55 5.02 -6.24 7.19
CA TYR A 55 4.52 -7.49 7.80
C TYR A 55 3.51 -8.18 6.89
N ILE A 56 2.53 -7.42 6.38
CA ILE A 56 1.50 -7.99 5.51
C ILE A 56 2.11 -8.55 4.24
N LEU A 57 2.98 -7.79 3.58
CA LEU A 57 3.59 -8.21 2.31
C LEU A 57 4.50 -9.42 2.50
N LYS A 58 5.20 -9.51 3.62
CA LYS A 58 6.10 -10.63 3.90
C LYS A 58 5.36 -11.96 3.96
N GLU A 59 4.12 -11.97 4.43
CA GLU A 59 3.31 -13.20 4.47
C GLU A 59 3.06 -13.79 3.08
N PHE A 60 3.21 -12.97 2.04
CA PHE A 60 3.03 -13.38 0.66
C PHE A 60 4.36 -13.37 -0.11
N ASP A 61 5.47 -13.47 0.62
CA ASP A 61 6.83 -13.50 0.06
C ASP A 61 7.20 -12.24 -0.72
N VAL A 62 6.55 -11.12 -0.42
CA VAL A 62 6.92 -9.82 -0.97
C VAL A 62 7.73 -9.07 0.08
N LYS A 63 9.00 -8.86 -0.20
CA LYS A 63 9.93 -8.26 0.77
C LYS A 63 10.08 -6.77 0.52
N VAL A 64 9.75 -5.99 1.54
CA VAL A 64 10.01 -4.55 1.55
C VAL A 64 10.66 -4.18 2.88
N SER A 65 11.37 -3.07 2.88
CA SER A 65 11.97 -2.54 4.10
C SER A 65 10.87 -2.17 5.11
N PRO A 66 11.10 -2.33 6.41
CA PRO A 66 10.16 -1.83 7.42
C PRO A 66 10.20 -0.31 7.61
N SER A 67 10.96 0.41 6.81
CA SER A 67 11.05 1.87 6.83
C SER A 67 10.25 2.46 5.67
N SER A 68 9.37 3.42 5.93
CA SER A 68 8.57 4.05 4.87
C SER A 68 9.44 4.78 3.85
N ALA A 69 10.51 5.43 4.31
CA ALA A 69 11.44 6.10 3.40
C ALA A 69 12.10 5.13 2.43
N ARG A 70 12.49 3.95 2.91
CA ARG A 70 13.09 2.93 2.05
C ARG A 70 12.06 2.24 1.16
N GLN A 71 10.85 1.99 1.66
CA GLN A 71 9.77 1.45 0.84
C GLN A 71 9.46 2.37 -0.33
N SER A 72 9.57 3.67 -0.13
CA SER A 72 9.21 4.68 -1.12
C SER A 72 10.09 4.66 -2.38
N VAL A 73 11.22 3.96 -2.34
CA VAL A 73 12.12 3.81 -3.49
C VAL A 73 12.17 2.37 -4.01
N GLN A 74 11.32 1.50 -3.50
CA GLN A 74 11.24 0.10 -3.93
C GLN A 74 10.13 -0.08 -4.97
N GLY A 75 10.30 -1.08 -5.83
CA GLY A 75 9.33 -1.41 -6.85
C GLY A 75 9.24 -0.37 -7.96
N MET A 76 8.08 -0.31 -8.61
CA MET A 76 7.83 0.61 -9.71
C MET A 76 6.93 1.75 -9.27
N LYS A 77 7.26 2.97 -9.70
CA LYS A 77 6.38 4.12 -9.46
C LYS A 77 5.12 3.99 -10.32
N ILE A 78 3.97 4.18 -9.70
CA ILE A 78 2.67 4.04 -10.36
C ILE A 78 1.91 5.36 -10.21
N ALA A 79 1.23 5.77 -11.27
CA ALA A 79 0.37 6.95 -11.22
C ALA A 79 -0.77 6.72 -10.22
N LEU A 80 -1.14 7.77 -9.49
CA LEU A 80 -2.18 7.67 -8.47
C LEU A 80 -3.54 7.25 -9.05
N ASP A 81 -3.82 7.60 -10.30
CA ASP A 81 -5.06 7.20 -10.96
C ASP A 81 -5.01 5.79 -11.56
N GLU A 82 -3.91 5.07 -11.34
CA GLU A 82 -3.72 3.71 -11.84
C GLU A 82 -3.46 2.70 -10.71
N VAL A 83 -3.54 3.11 -9.46
CA VAL A 83 -3.29 2.19 -8.34
C VAL A 83 -4.34 1.09 -8.27
N ILE A 84 -3.90 -0.08 -7.85
CA ILE A 84 -4.76 -1.25 -7.63
C ILE A 84 -4.44 -1.84 -6.26
N ALA A 85 -5.26 -2.80 -5.83
CA ALA A 85 -5.10 -3.44 -4.52
C ALA A 85 -3.66 -3.90 -4.28
N GLY A 86 -3.12 -3.59 -3.12
CA GLY A 86 -1.76 -3.97 -2.73
C GLY A 86 -0.68 -2.97 -3.07
N ASP A 87 -0.95 -1.98 -3.92
CA ASP A 87 0.00 -0.91 -4.17
C ASP A 87 0.16 -0.06 -2.91
N LEU A 88 1.28 0.62 -2.77
CA LEU A 88 1.57 1.47 -1.63
C LEU A 88 1.49 2.94 -2.02
N VAL A 89 0.82 3.73 -1.20
CA VAL A 89 0.75 5.19 -1.34
C VAL A 89 1.61 5.80 -0.25
N PHE A 90 2.42 6.78 -0.62
CA PHE A 90 3.34 7.47 0.30
C PHE A 90 2.89 8.90 0.53
N PHE A 91 3.06 9.35 1.76
CA PHE A 91 2.60 10.65 2.23
C PHE A 91 3.76 11.38 2.91
N GLY A 92 3.76 12.69 2.79
CA GLY A 92 4.78 13.49 3.43
C GLY A 92 4.74 14.95 3.01
N ARG A 93 5.84 15.65 3.24
CA ARG A 93 6.01 17.07 2.93
C ARG A 93 7.43 17.33 2.46
N ARG A 94 7.55 18.18 1.45
CA ARG A 94 8.85 18.72 1.01
C ARG A 94 9.89 17.63 0.78
N GLY A 95 9.48 16.51 0.14
CA GLY A 95 10.37 15.41 -0.16
C GLY A 95 10.62 14.43 1.00
N HIS A 96 10.10 14.70 2.18
CA HIS A 96 10.25 13.81 3.33
C HIS A 96 9.06 12.87 3.43
N ILE A 97 9.32 11.57 3.38
CA ILE A 97 8.30 10.54 3.55
C ILE A 97 7.97 10.42 5.03
N GLN A 98 6.69 10.56 5.37
CA GLN A 98 6.22 10.50 6.76
C GLN A 98 5.28 9.34 7.02
N HIS A 99 4.69 8.75 5.97
CA HIS A 99 3.66 7.73 6.14
C HIS A 99 3.51 6.90 4.88
N VAL A 100 2.99 5.68 5.04
CA VAL A 100 2.67 4.77 3.94
C VAL A 100 1.35 4.08 4.25
N ALA A 101 0.55 3.83 3.20
CA ALA A 101 -0.71 3.11 3.28
C ALA A 101 -0.80 2.11 2.13
N MET A 102 -1.54 1.02 2.33
CA MET A 102 -1.76 0.02 1.29
C MET A 102 -3.13 0.24 0.65
N VAL A 103 -3.15 0.29 -0.67
CA VAL A 103 -4.40 0.44 -1.42
C VAL A 103 -5.24 -0.83 -1.27
N VAL A 104 -6.51 -0.65 -0.92
CA VAL A 104 -7.51 -1.72 -0.92
C VAL A 104 -8.26 -1.72 -2.25
N GLU A 105 -8.72 -0.54 -2.68
CA GLU A 105 -9.38 -0.37 -3.97
C GLU A 105 -9.39 1.09 -4.37
N ARG A 106 -9.58 1.31 -5.65
CA ARG A 106 -9.80 2.64 -6.21
C ARG A 106 -11.12 2.62 -6.96
N THR A 107 -11.98 3.57 -6.61
CA THR A 107 -13.30 3.72 -7.23
C THR A 107 -13.50 5.17 -7.69
N ALA A 108 -14.68 5.46 -8.27
CA ALA A 108 -15.05 6.84 -8.58
C ALA A 108 -15.05 7.74 -7.35
N GLU A 109 -15.20 7.16 -6.15
CA GLU A 109 -15.19 7.91 -4.89
C GLU A 109 -13.80 8.28 -4.42
N GLY A 110 -12.77 7.58 -4.88
CA GLY A 110 -11.40 7.84 -4.49
C GLY A 110 -10.59 6.57 -4.23
N ILE A 111 -9.46 6.75 -3.56
CA ILE A 111 -8.54 5.67 -3.23
C ILE A 111 -8.77 5.26 -1.77
N PHE A 112 -9.18 4.02 -1.58
CA PHE A 112 -9.39 3.44 -0.24
C PHE A 112 -8.14 2.68 0.16
N CYS A 113 -7.59 3.00 1.33
CA CYS A 113 -6.37 2.38 1.84
C CYS A 113 -6.59 1.81 3.23
N VAL A 114 -5.85 0.73 3.54
CA VAL A 114 -5.70 0.22 4.90
C VAL A 114 -4.33 0.66 5.40
N HIS A 115 -4.28 1.23 6.61
CA HIS A 115 -3.02 1.72 7.17
C HIS A 115 -3.07 1.82 8.69
N SER A 116 -1.89 1.81 9.30
CA SER A 116 -1.76 1.99 10.73
C SER A 116 -1.59 3.48 11.04
N THR A 117 -2.57 4.05 11.74
CA THR A 117 -2.60 5.48 12.09
C THR A 117 -2.34 5.67 13.58
N CYS A 118 -1.66 6.77 13.94
CA CYS A 118 -1.29 7.06 15.32
C CYS A 118 -2.49 7.17 16.25
N SER A 119 -3.58 7.77 15.78
CA SER A 119 -4.72 8.09 16.66
C SER A 119 -5.83 7.06 16.62
N ARG A 120 -5.96 6.29 15.52
CA ARG A 120 -7.08 5.37 15.33
C ARG A 120 -6.65 3.92 15.09
N GLY A 121 -5.33 3.64 15.12
CA GLY A 121 -4.82 2.33 14.82
C GLY A 121 -4.98 1.96 13.35
N ILE A 122 -5.16 0.67 13.08
CA ILE A 122 -5.32 0.18 11.71
C ILE A 122 -6.77 0.37 11.28
N ILE A 123 -6.96 1.16 10.22
CA ILE A 123 -8.27 1.49 9.67
C ILE A 123 -8.23 1.44 8.14
N VAL A 124 -9.41 1.32 7.54
CA VAL A 124 -9.61 1.56 6.11
C VAL A 124 -10.30 2.91 5.96
N GLU A 125 -9.77 3.76 5.08
CA GLU A 125 -10.40 5.04 4.81
C GLU A 125 -10.11 5.50 3.38
N ASN A 126 -10.96 6.41 2.89
CA ASN A 126 -10.78 7.05 1.60
C ASN A 126 -9.78 8.20 1.76
N ILE A 127 -8.53 7.98 1.35
CA ILE A 127 -7.48 8.99 1.50
C ILE A 127 -7.69 10.19 0.56
N SER A 128 -8.41 9.99 -0.54
CA SER A 128 -8.69 11.06 -1.51
C SER A 128 -9.66 12.10 -0.96
N LYS A 129 -10.47 11.74 0.04
CA LYS A 129 -11.44 12.63 0.67
C LYS A 129 -11.08 13.02 2.09
N SER A 130 -9.96 12.53 2.60
CA SER A 130 -9.49 12.87 3.94
C SER A 130 -8.88 14.27 3.95
N LYS A 131 -9.39 15.14 4.81
CA LYS A 131 -8.83 16.48 4.98
C LYS A 131 -7.40 16.42 5.52
N TYR A 132 -7.10 15.40 6.29
CA TYR A 132 -5.78 15.21 6.87
C TYR A 132 -4.80 14.60 5.85
N TRP A 133 -5.20 13.54 5.16
CA TRP A 133 -4.29 12.77 4.31
C TRP A 133 -4.16 13.29 2.89
N LYS A 134 -5.26 13.79 2.30
CA LYS A 134 -5.23 14.24 0.91
C LYS A 134 -4.11 15.23 0.61
N PRO A 135 -3.88 16.27 1.42
CA PRO A 135 -2.81 17.24 1.14
C PRO A 135 -1.40 16.65 1.26
N LYS A 136 -1.26 15.49 1.88
CA LYS A 136 0.04 14.85 2.12
C LYS A 136 0.38 13.78 1.10
N ILE A 137 -0.55 13.40 0.23
CA ILE A 137 -0.31 12.36 -0.78
C ILE A 137 0.83 12.81 -1.71
N MET A 138 1.83 11.95 -1.88
CA MET A 138 2.98 12.25 -2.74
C MET A 138 2.97 11.40 -4.00
N PHE A 139 3.03 10.07 -3.87
CA PHE A 139 3.09 9.16 -5.01
C PHE A 139 2.80 7.74 -4.55
N ALA A 140 2.74 6.82 -5.52
CA ALA A 140 2.49 5.41 -5.25
C ALA A 140 3.56 4.51 -5.87
N ARG A 141 3.71 3.32 -5.30
CA ARG A 141 4.64 2.29 -5.78
C ARG A 141 3.93 0.94 -5.89
N ASP A 142 4.27 0.19 -6.92
CA ASP A 142 3.94 -1.22 -7.04
C ASP A 142 5.17 -2.02 -6.59
N VAL A 143 5.11 -2.59 -5.40
CA VAL A 143 6.21 -3.40 -4.84
C VAL A 143 6.00 -4.89 -5.07
N ILE A 144 4.89 -5.27 -5.70
CA ILE A 144 4.47 -6.67 -5.83
C ILE A 144 4.90 -7.27 -7.16
N THR A 145 4.61 -6.57 -8.27
CA THR A 145 4.73 -7.17 -9.61
C THR A 145 6.13 -7.70 -9.91
N GLN A 146 7.18 -6.92 -9.62
CA GLN A 146 8.54 -7.33 -9.92
C GLN A 146 8.97 -8.55 -9.13
N GLN A 147 8.47 -8.72 -7.92
CA GLN A 147 8.83 -9.86 -7.07
C GLN A 147 8.07 -11.12 -7.44
N MET A 148 6.88 -10.98 -8.01
CA MET A 148 6.05 -12.12 -8.41
C MET A 148 6.50 -12.75 -9.74
N PHE A 149 7.11 -11.96 -10.60
CA PHE A 149 7.52 -12.39 -11.95
C PHE A 149 9.03 -12.43 -12.13
N LYS A 150 9.74 -12.83 -11.13
CA LYS A 150 11.19 -13.03 -11.25
C LYS A 150 11.52 -14.21 -12.14
#